data_bec28efca57145fa38c25de64c326310
#
_entry.id   bec28efca57145fa38c25de64c326310
#
_cell.length_a   1.000
_cell.length_b   1.000
_cell.length_c   1.000
_cell.angle_alpha   90.00
_cell.angle_beta   90.00
_cell.angle_gamma   90.00
#
_symmetry.space_group_name_H-M   'P 1'
#
loop_
_entity.id
_entity.type
_entity.pdbx_description
1 polymer ?
#
loop_
_entity_poly.entity_id
_entity_poly.type
_entity_poly.pdbx_seq_one_letter_code
_entity_poly.pdbx_strand_id
1 'polypeptide(L)'
;MNGVQPALRDASPVFQTWNPIRDPHPDSVRARSRFERPVVNAASLVGAREMAMLHAQHGRRLWFCGSYLGPGIPLLESAATTAEKVALAIDDMSGTLARSA
;
A
#
# COMPACT_ATOMS: atom_id res chain seq x y z
N MET A 1 8.29 -17.74 9.54
CA MET A 1 7.98 -16.53 10.35
C MET A 1 8.97 -16.36 11.50
N ASN A 2 9.30 -17.42 12.28
CA ASN A 2 10.17 -17.32 13.46
C ASN A 2 11.57 -16.72 13.19
N GLY A 3 12.14 -16.95 12.01
CA GLY A 3 13.43 -16.37 11.62
C GLY A 3 13.42 -14.87 11.33
N VAL A 4 12.24 -14.27 11.11
CA VAL A 4 12.07 -12.85 10.77
C VAL A 4 11.69 -12.01 11.99
N GLN A 5 11.01 -12.62 12.95
CA GLN A 5 10.59 -11.95 14.18
C GLN A 5 11.36 -12.52 15.39
N PRO A 6 12.27 -11.77 15.99
CA PRO A 6 13.05 -12.23 17.15
C PRO A 6 12.19 -12.72 18.31
N ALA A 7 11.04 -12.08 18.54
CA ALA A 7 10.10 -12.46 19.61
C ALA A 7 9.47 -13.85 19.43
N LEU A 8 9.55 -14.43 18.22
CA LEU A 8 9.01 -15.75 17.92
C LEU A 8 10.10 -16.84 17.84
N ARG A 9 11.36 -16.52 18.17
CA ARG A 9 12.49 -17.44 18.00
C ARG A 9 12.29 -18.75 18.75
N ASP A 10 11.76 -18.69 19.96
CA ASP A 10 11.56 -19.84 20.85
C ASP A 10 10.12 -20.41 20.78
N ALA A 11 9.27 -19.83 19.95
CA ALA A 11 7.92 -20.32 19.75
C ALA A 11 7.89 -21.50 18.77
N SER A 12 6.82 -22.29 18.82
CA SER A 12 6.56 -23.34 17.81
C SER A 12 6.64 -22.77 16.41
N PRO A 13 7.22 -23.50 15.43
CA PRO A 13 7.37 -23.02 14.07
C PRO A 13 6.03 -22.58 13.45
N VAL A 14 6.01 -21.37 12.90
CA VAL A 14 4.87 -20.81 12.17
C VAL A 14 5.26 -20.63 10.71
N PHE A 15 4.52 -21.25 9.80
CA PHE A 15 4.71 -21.15 8.37
C PHE A 15 3.62 -20.31 7.75
N GLN A 16 3.99 -19.52 6.75
CA GLN A 16 3.05 -18.79 5.91
C GLN A 16 3.17 -19.29 4.49
N THR A 17 2.06 -19.60 3.87
CA THR A 17 1.98 -19.99 2.46
C THR A 17 0.96 -19.15 1.72
N TRP A 18 1.22 -18.90 0.44
CA TRP A 18 0.34 -18.19 -0.48
C TRP A 18 -0.13 -19.17 -1.55
N ASN A 19 -1.45 -19.20 -1.78
CA ASN A 19 -2.06 -20.05 -2.80
C ASN A 19 -1.48 -21.49 -2.77
N PRO A 20 -1.60 -22.21 -1.67
CA PRO A 20 -1.01 -23.54 -1.54
C PRO A 20 -1.57 -24.49 -2.61
N ILE A 21 -0.68 -25.22 -3.29
CA ILE A 21 -1.06 -26.25 -4.28
C ILE A 21 -1.83 -27.38 -3.60
N ARG A 22 -1.47 -27.67 -2.35
CA ARG A 22 -2.16 -28.64 -1.49
C ARG A 22 -2.58 -27.94 -0.22
N ASP A 23 -3.86 -28.05 0.14
CA ASP A 23 -4.35 -27.48 1.38
C ASP A 23 -3.63 -28.08 2.59
N PRO A 24 -3.22 -27.26 3.57
CA PRO A 24 -2.68 -27.74 4.81
C PRO A 24 -3.75 -28.48 5.62
N HIS A 25 -3.33 -29.38 6.51
CA HIS A 25 -4.25 -30.07 7.40
C HIS A 25 -5.05 -29.08 8.24
N PRO A 26 -6.38 -29.23 8.37
CA PRO A 26 -7.24 -28.27 9.07
C PRO A 26 -6.72 -27.89 10.46
N ASP A 27 -6.28 -28.87 11.25
CA ASP A 27 -5.80 -28.66 12.63
C ASP A 27 -4.48 -27.89 12.71
N SER A 28 -3.74 -27.79 11.59
CA SER A 28 -2.50 -27.01 11.51
C SER A 28 -2.72 -25.56 11.06
N VAL A 29 -3.93 -25.23 10.60
CA VAL A 29 -4.26 -23.87 10.14
C VAL A 29 -4.53 -22.96 11.34
N ARG A 30 -3.68 -21.97 11.56
CA ARG A 30 -3.85 -20.96 12.60
C ARG A 30 -4.74 -19.82 12.16
N ALA A 31 -4.57 -19.37 10.92
CA ALA A 31 -5.38 -18.32 10.32
C ALA A 31 -5.40 -18.47 8.79
N ARG A 32 -6.49 -18.03 8.18
CA ARG A 32 -6.63 -17.91 6.73
C ARG A 32 -7.18 -16.53 6.42
N SER A 33 -6.51 -15.81 5.52
CA SER A 33 -6.94 -14.48 5.07
C SER A 33 -6.93 -14.43 3.55
N ARG A 34 -7.87 -13.70 2.98
CA ARG A 34 -7.92 -13.41 1.56
C ARG A 34 -7.41 -11.99 1.33
N PHE A 35 -6.44 -11.84 0.45
CA PHE A 35 -5.90 -10.55 0.06
C PHE A 35 -6.11 -10.34 -1.43
N GLU A 36 -6.39 -9.09 -1.80
CA GLU A 36 -6.41 -8.64 -3.18
C GLU A 36 -5.18 -7.79 -3.44
N ARG A 37 -4.61 -7.94 -4.62
CA ARG A 37 -3.45 -7.15 -5.05
C ARG A 37 -3.80 -6.35 -6.29
N PRO A 38 -3.33 -5.11 -6.40
CA PRO A 38 -3.43 -4.35 -7.64
C PRO A 38 -2.68 -5.08 -8.76
N VAL A 39 -3.31 -5.15 -9.92
CA VAL A 39 -2.67 -5.69 -11.13
C VAL A 39 -1.90 -4.57 -11.80
N VAL A 40 -0.59 -4.74 -11.96
CA VAL A 40 0.26 -3.80 -12.67
C VAL A 40 0.26 -4.16 -14.16
N ASN A 41 -0.33 -3.30 -14.96
CA ASN A 41 -0.38 -3.40 -16.41
C ASN A 41 -0.35 -1.99 -17.04
N ALA A 42 -0.39 -1.91 -18.37
CA ALA A 42 -0.37 -0.63 -19.07
C ALA A 42 -1.50 0.32 -18.62
N ALA A 43 -2.71 -0.21 -18.41
CA ALA A 43 -3.85 0.59 -17.97
C ALA A 43 -3.66 1.15 -16.56
N SER A 44 -3.13 0.36 -15.62
CA SER A 44 -2.87 0.84 -14.25
C SER A 44 -1.79 1.91 -14.22
N LEU A 45 -0.79 1.84 -15.10
CA LEU A 45 0.24 2.88 -15.24
C LEU A 45 -0.33 4.20 -15.79
N VAL A 46 -1.24 4.11 -16.75
CA VAL A 46 -1.97 5.29 -17.27
C VAL A 46 -2.81 5.90 -16.16
N GLY A 47 -3.60 5.09 -15.45
CA GLY A 47 -4.43 5.54 -14.33
C GLY A 47 -3.62 6.21 -13.21
N ALA A 48 -2.44 5.70 -12.88
CA ALA A 48 -1.56 6.32 -11.89
C ALA A 48 -1.07 7.71 -12.33
N ARG A 49 -0.76 7.90 -13.62
CA ARG A 49 -0.40 9.21 -14.19
C ARG A 49 -1.57 10.18 -14.18
N GLU A 50 -2.75 9.74 -14.58
CA GLU A 50 -3.97 10.55 -14.54
C GLU A 50 -4.29 10.98 -13.10
N MET A 51 -4.10 10.10 -12.13
CA MET A 51 -4.29 10.41 -10.72
C MET A 51 -3.29 11.48 -10.23
N ALA A 52 -2.03 11.40 -10.67
CA ALA A 52 -1.05 12.43 -10.36
C ALA A 52 -1.45 13.81 -10.93
N MET A 53 -1.97 13.86 -12.17
CA MET A 53 -2.50 15.09 -12.76
C MET A 53 -3.73 15.61 -12.01
N LEU A 54 -4.60 14.72 -11.56
CA LEU A 54 -5.73 15.08 -10.72
C LEU A 54 -5.25 15.68 -9.40
N HIS A 55 -4.24 15.13 -8.75
CA HIS A 55 -3.70 15.65 -7.49
C HIS A 55 -3.07 17.06 -7.65
N ALA A 56 -2.61 17.41 -8.83
CA ALA A 56 -2.05 18.73 -9.11
C ALA A 56 -3.12 19.84 -9.31
N GLN A 57 -4.41 19.52 -9.36
CA GLN A 57 -5.47 20.50 -9.56
C GLN A 57 -5.73 21.32 -8.29
N HIS A 58 -5.91 22.63 -8.45
CA HIS A 58 -6.27 23.51 -7.36
C HIS A 58 -7.66 23.22 -6.77
N GLY A 59 -7.81 23.45 -5.47
CA GLY A 59 -9.09 23.33 -4.78
C GLY A 59 -9.54 21.88 -4.50
N ARG A 60 -8.67 20.90 -4.65
CA ARG A 60 -8.99 19.51 -4.36
C ARG A 60 -9.28 19.29 -2.88
N ARG A 61 -10.30 18.45 -2.65
CA ARG A 61 -10.69 18.01 -1.30
C ARG A 61 -10.62 16.47 -1.13
N LEU A 62 -10.33 15.74 -2.21
CA LEU A 62 -10.22 14.30 -2.22
C LEU A 62 -8.86 13.89 -2.75
N TRP A 63 -8.17 13.08 -1.99
CA TRP A 63 -6.82 12.63 -2.27
C TRP A 63 -6.76 11.11 -2.22
N PHE A 64 -5.88 10.52 -3.01
CA PHE A 64 -5.68 9.08 -3.07
C PHE A 64 -4.22 8.77 -2.84
N CYS A 65 -3.96 7.74 -2.03
CA CYS A 65 -2.63 7.17 -1.86
C CYS A 65 -2.75 5.66 -1.74
N GLY A 66 -1.66 4.97 -1.95
CA GLY A 66 -1.62 3.52 -1.84
C GLY A 66 -0.58 2.91 -2.77
N SER A 67 -0.30 1.64 -2.59
CA SER A 67 0.72 0.92 -3.35
C SER A 67 0.47 0.92 -4.87
N TYR A 68 -0.77 1.07 -5.29
CA TYR A 68 -1.20 1.08 -6.70
C TYR A 68 -0.85 2.39 -7.45
N LEU A 69 -0.49 3.45 -6.72
CA LEU A 69 -0.10 4.75 -7.29
C LEU A 69 1.42 4.96 -7.31
N GLY A 70 2.16 4.11 -6.64
CA GLY A 70 3.63 4.17 -6.63
C GLY A 70 4.25 3.54 -7.89
N PRO A 71 5.50 3.88 -8.19
CA PRO A 71 6.22 3.28 -9.30
C PRO A 71 6.58 1.82 -9.00
N GLY A 72 6.58 0.98 -10.03
CA GLY A 72 7.04 -0.40 -9.97
C GLY A 72 6.06 -1.37 -9.32
N ILE A 73 6.57 -2.29 -8.51
CA ILE A 73 5.76 -3.32 -7.85
C ILE A 73 5.00 -2.69 -6.66
N PRO A 74 3.68 -2.95 -6.52
CA PRO A 74 2.89 -2.39 -5.43
C PRO A 74 3.23 -3.05 -4.09
N LEU A 75 4.21 -2.47 -3.40
CA LEU A 75 4.67 -2.88 -2.08
C LEU A 75 4.30 -1.83 -1.02
N LEU A 76 4.55 -2.14 0.24
CA LEU A 76 4.35 -1.21 1.36
C LEU A 76 5.14 0.09 1.20
N GLU A 77 6.36 0.00 0.68
CA GLU A 77 7.20 1.17 0.37
C GLU A 77 6.52 2.12 -0.62
N SER A 78 5.93 1.57 -1.69
CA SER A 78 5.15 2.37 -2.65
C SER A 78 3.94 3.04 -2.00
N ALA A 79 3.28 2.37 -1.07
CA ALA A 79 2.17 2.93 -0.33
C ALA A 79 2.62 4.08 0.58
N ALA A 80 3.71 3.90 1.32
CA ALA A 80 4.28 4.92 2.20
C ALA A 80 4.72 6.17 1.41
N THR A 81 5.45 5.97 0.31
CA THR A 81 5.90 7.06 -0.57
C THR A 81 4.75 7.87 -1.16
N THR A 82 3.66 7.22 -1.58
CA THR A 82 2.49 7.94 -2.12
C THR A 82 1.71 8.66 -1.03
N ALA A 83 1.63 8.11 0.19
CA ALA A 83 1.01 8.77 1.33
C ALA A 83 1.78 10.03 1.75
N GLU A 84 3.11 9.97 1.79
CA GLU A 84 3.97 11.11 2.08
C GLU A 84 3.77 12.24 1.06
N LYS A 85 3.76 11.93 -0.24
CA LYS A 85 3.48 12.91 -1.30
C LYS A 85 2.14 13.61 -1.13
N VAL A 86 1.10 12.87 -0.77
CA VAL A 86 -0.23 13.44 -0.52
C VAL A 86 -0.21 14.33 0.72
N ALA A 87 0.45 13.92 1.80
CA ALA A 87 0.56 14.72 3.01
C ALA A 87 1.25 16.07 2.73
N LEU A 88 2.38 16.04 2.02
CA LEU A 88 3.09 17.26 1.62
C LEU A 88 2.23 18.19 0.73
N ALA A 89 1.49 17.64 -0.21
CA ALA A 89 0.60 18.41 -1.06
C ALA A 89 -0.54 19.10 -0.28
N ILE A 90 -1.07 18.44 0.75
CA ILE A 90 -2.09 19.00 1.63
C ILE A 90 -1.50 20.13 2.48
N ASP A 91 -0.30 19.95 3.01
CA ASP A 91 0.39 20.98 3.82
C ASP A 91 0.70 22.23 3.01
N ASP A 92 1.19 22.08 1.78
CA ASP A 92 1.45 23.20 0.86
C ASP A 92 0.18 24.01 0.57
N MET A 93 -0.95 23.32 0.36
CA MET A 93 -2.23 23.98 0.14
C MET A 93 -2.72 24.74 1.39
N SER A 94 -2.56 24.15 2.57
CA SER A 94 -2.94 24.77 3.85
C SER A 94 -2.10 26.01 4.13
N GLY A 95 -0.80 25.95 3.88
CA GLY A 95 0.12 27.09 4.03
C GLY A 95 -0.19 28.23 3.05
N THR A 96 -0.66 27.94 1.84
CA THR A 96 -1.06 28.93 0.85
C THR A 96 -2.34 29.65 1.26
N LEU A 97 -3.33 28.93 1.81
CA LEU A 97 -4.57 29.52 2.32
C LEU A 97 -4.33 30.46 3.52
N ALA A 98 -3.43 30.09 4.43
CA ALA A 98 -3.07 30.91 5.58
C ALA A 98 -2.33 32.22 5.20
N ARG A 99 -1.62 32.25 4.07
CA ARG A 99 -0.92 33.44 3.56
C ARG A 99 -1.81 34.38 2.74
N SER A 100 -2.96 33.89 2.28
CA SER A 100 -3.92 34.65 1.45
C SER A 100 -5.03 35.30 2.29
N ALA A 101 -5.08 35.00 3.58
CA ALA A 101 -6.00 35.59 4.57
C ALA A 101 -5.33 36.67 5.39
#